data_f15ef5af66645f31ba892c1121028a8e
#
_entry.id   f15ef5af66645f31ba892c1121028a8e
#
_cell.length_a   1.000
_cell.length_b   1.000
_cell.length_c   1.000
_cell.angle_alpha   90.00
_cell.angle_beta   90.00
_cell.angle_gamma   90.00
#
_symmetry.space_group_name_H-M   'P 1'
#
loop_
_entity.id
_entity.type
_entity.pdbx_description
1 polymer ?
#
loop_
_entity_poly.entity_id
_entity_poly.type
_entity_poly.pdbx_seq_one_letter_code
_entity_poly.pdbx_strand_id
1 'polypeptide(L)'
;MTIGVENLDTYEGITVKVLLDSGATGMFMNKRMAARHGFKLQKLDRPIMVRNMDGTNNSGGAITYQVECNVYYKGYIERMRIDVCNLRKTEIILGIP
;
A
#
# COMPACT_ATOMS: atom_id res chain seq x y z
N MET A 1 3.42 -0.39 13.89
CA MET A 1 1.97 -0.15 13.89
C MET A 1 1.27 -1.23 13.10
N THR A 2 0.10 -1.63 13.54
CA THR A 2 -0.67 -2.69 12.89
C THR A 2 -2.03 -2.14 12.47
N ILE A 3 -2.46 -2.45 11.25
CA ILE A 3 -3.77 -2.05 10.73
C ILE A 3 -4.50 -3.25 10.13
N GLY A 4 -5.80 -3.13 9.97
CA GLY A 4 -6.59 -4.08 9.21
C GLY A 4 -6.82 -3.57 7.80
N VAL A 5 -6.81 -4.45 6.82
CA VAL A 5 -7.09 -4.13 5.43
C VAL A 5 -8.10 -5.13 4.90
N GLU A 6 -9.18 -4.64 4.31
CA GLU A 6 -10.23 -5.48 3.75
C GLU A 6 -10.27 -5.36 2.23
N ASN A 7 -10.25 -6.52 1.58
CA ASN A 7 -10.40 -6.63 0.13
C ASN A 7 -11.86 -6.36 -0.24
N LEU A 8 -12.12 -5.37 -1.08
CA LEU A 8 -13.49 -4.99 -1.45
C LEU A 8 -14.20 -6.04 -2.31
N ASP A 9 -13.45 -6.87 -3.03
CA ASP A 9 -14.03 -7.88 -3.91
C ASP A 9 -14.35 -9.18 -3.18
N THR A 10 -13.48 -9.59 -2.26
CA THR A 10 -13.62 -10.86 -1.54
C THR A 10 -14.15 -10.70 -0.13
N TYR A 11 -14.14 -9.47 0.40
CA TYR A 11 -14.46 -9.15 1.80
C TYR A 11 -13.53 -9.79 2.80
N GLU A 12 -12.40 -10.31 2.34
CA GLU A 12 -11.39 -10.88 3.23
C GLU A 12 -10.64 -9.76 3.94
N GLY A 13 -10.59 -9.85 5.27
CA GLY A 13 -9.84 -8.91 6.10
C GLY A 13 -8.52 -9.54 6.54
N ILE A 14 -7.47 -8.76 6.50
CA ILE A 14 -6.14 -9.18 6.97
C ILE A 14 -5.56 -8.12 7.90
N THR A 15 -4.72 -8.56 8.81
CA THR A 15 -3.99 -7.68 9.72
C THR A 15 -2.54 -7.60 9.24
N VAL A 16 -2.05 -6.39 9.06
CA VAL A 16 -0.70 -6.17 8.55
C VAL A 16 0.08 -5.20 9.41
N LYS A 17 1.39 -5.38 9.42
CA LYS A 17 2.31 -4.43 10.03
C LYS A 17 2.61 -3.32 9.05
N VAL A 18 2.63 -2.10 9.56
CA VAL A 18 2.90 -0.90 8.77
C VAL A 18 4.22 -0.30 9.21
N LEU A 19 5.10 -0.06 8.24
CA LEU A 19 6.32 0.70 8.49
C LEU A 19 6.01 2.19 8.35
N LEU A 20 6.33 2.96 9.39
CA LEU A 20 6.20 4.41 9.34
C LEU A 20 7.49 4.97 8.75
N ASP A 21 7.37 5.77 7.70
CA ASP A 21 8.51 6.30 6.97
C ASP A 21 8.35 7.80 6.74
N SER A 22 9.21 8.60 7.37
CA SER A 22 9.18 10.06 7.23
C SER A 22 9.65 10.53 5.85
N GLY A 23 10.32 9.67 5.10
CA GLY A 23 10.76 9.99 3.74
C GLY A 23 9.71 9.72 2.68
N ALA A 24 8.63 9.04 3.03
CA ALA A 24 7.55 8.72 2.09
C ALA A 24 6.39 9.69 2.24
N THR A 25 5.66 9.92 1.16
CA THR A 25 4.42 10.70 1.17
C THR A 25 3.29 9.80 0.67
N GLY A 26 2.29 9.58 1.52
CA GLY A 26 1.17 8.71 1.18
C GLY A 26 1.34 7.31 1.74
N MET A 27 0.52 6.38 1.24
CA MET A 27 0.49 5.01 1.70
C MET A 27 0.81 4.08 0.54
N PHE A 28 1.65 3.08 0.81
CA PHE A 28 2.16 2.17 -0.22
C PHE A 28 1.98 0.72 0.20
N MET A 29 1.54 -0.12 -0.72
CA MET A 29 1.33 -1.55 -0.50
C MET A 29 2.32 -2.36 -1.33
N ASN A 30 2.86 -3.41 -0.74
CA ASN A 30 3.75 -4.32 -1.45
C ASN A 30 2.98 -5.07 -2.54
N LYS A 31 3.50 -5.08 -3.75
CA LYS A 31 2.88 -5.75 -4.89
C LYS A 31 2.67 -7.24 -4.64
N ARG A 32 3.63 -7.90 -3.99
CA ARG A 32 3.51 -9.33 -3.65
C ARG A 32 2.37 -9.58 -2.69
N MET A 33 2.20 -8.72 -1.70
CA MET A 33 1.11 -8.81 -0.75
C MET A 33 -0.23 -8.63 -1.45
N ALA A 34 -0.35 -7.64 -2.32
CA ALA A 34 -1.56 -7.40 -3.09
C ALA A 34 -1.94 -8.63 -3.92
N ALA A 35 -0.97 -9.24 -4.59
CA ALA A 35 -1.19 -10.44 -5.38
C ALA A 35 -1.57 -11.64 -4.51
N ARG A 36 -0.89 -11.81 -3.37
CA ARG A 36 -1.13 -12.93 -2.45
C ARG A 36 -2.54 -12.93 -1.90
N HIS A 37 -3.08 -11.76 -1.62
CA HIS A 37 -4.42 -11.61 -1.04
C HIS A 37 -5.50 -11.28 -2.07
N GLY A 38 -5.18 -11.40 -3.35
CA GLY A 38 -6.16 -11.24 -4.42
C GLY A 38 -6.70 -9.83 -4.60
N PHE A 39 -5.97 -8.82 -4.16
CA PHE A 39 -6.38 -7.44 -4.40
C PHE A 39 -6.33 -7.11 -5.88
N LYS A 40 -7.39 -6.48 -6.38
CA LYS A 40 -7.47 -6.08 -7.78
C LYS A 40 -6.61 -4.84 -8.02
N LEU A 41 -5.61 -4.97 -8.88
CA LEU A 41 -4.75 -3.86 -9.26
C LEU A 41 -5.46 -3.00 -10.29
N GLN A 42 -5.52 -1.70 -10.02
CA GLN A 42 -6.10 -0.72 -10.95
C GLN A 42 -4.95 0.07 -11.57
N LYS A 43 -4.86 0.00 -12.90
CA LYS A 43 -3.82 0.72 -13.63
C LYS A 43 -4.11 2.21 -13.61
N LEU A 44 -3.07 3.00 -13.32
CA LEU A 44 -3.17 4.46 -13.35
C LEU A 44 -3.06 4.97 -14.78
N ASP A 45 -3.82 6.02 -15.11
CA ASP A 45 -3.72 6.70 -16.41
C ASP A 45 -2.34 7.33 -16.59
N ARG A 46 -1.78 7.85 -15.50
CA ARG A 46 -0.46 8.47 -15.49
C ARG A 46 0.37 7.90 -14.37
N PRO A 47 1.62 7.48 -14.64
CA PRO A 47 2.51 7.03 -13.59
C PRO A 47 2.78 8.13 -12.58
N ILE A 48 2.86 7.74 -11.31
CA ILE A 48 3.27 8.64 -10.23
C ILE A 48 4.74 8.36 -9.93
N MET A 49 5.56 9.39 -10.06
CA MET A 49 6.98 9.25 -9.74
C MET A 49 7.18 9.37 -8.23
N VAL A 50 7.89 8.42 -7.65
CA VAL A 50 8.21 8.44 -6.23
C VAL A 50 9.70 8.54 -6.03
N ARG A 51 10.07 9.28 -4.97
CA ARG A 51 11.45 9.33 -4.53
C ARG A 51 11.83 8.03 -3.82
N ASN A 52 13.11 7.87 -3.53
CA ASN A 52 13.59 6.74 -2.76
C ASN A 52 12.82 6.61 -1.44
N MET A 53 12.25 5.43 -1.22
CA MET A 53 11.62 5.07 0.04
C MET A 53 12.43 3.96 0.67
N ASP A 54 12.51 3.96 2.01
CA ASP A 54 13.12 2.85 2.72
C ASP A 54 12.32 1.58 2.45
N GLY A 55 13.04 0.48 2.22
CA GLY A 55 12.43 -0.81 1.99
C GLY A 55 11.97 -1.07 0.55
N THR A 56 12.21 -0.17 -0.39
CA THR A 56 11.90 -0.41 -1.80
C THR A 56 13.06 -1.07 -2.54
N ASN A 57 12.72 -1.85 -3.59
CA ASN A 57 13.72 -2.42 -4.49
C ASN A 57 14.16 -1.44 -5.57
N ASN A 58 13.35 -0.44 -5.85
CA ASN A 58 13.60 0.51 -6.92
C ASN A 58 13.72 1.91 -6.35
N SER A 59 14.90 2.48 -6.48
CA SER A 59 15.07 3.89 -6.22
C SER A 59 14.58 4.67 -7.44
N GLY A 60 13.61 5.55 -7.23
CA GLY A 60 13.07 6.38 -8.29
C GLY A 60 12.13 5.69 -9.26
N GLY A 61 11.49 4.61 -8.86
CA GLY A 61 10.52 3.92 -9.70
C GLY A 61 9.19 4.67 -9.82
N ALA A 62 8.42 4.34 -10.85
CA ALA A 62 7.10 4.89 -11.05
C ALA A 62 6.03 3.98 -10.45
N ILE A 63 5.01 4.58 -9.84
CA ILE A 63 3.81 3.88 -9.42
C ILE A 63 2.86 3.83 -10.61
N THR A 64 2.49 2.62 -11.03
CA THR A 64 1.60 2.42 -12.18
C THR A 64 0.29 1.77 -11.80
N TYR A 65 0.17 1.25 -10.58
CA TYR A 65 -1.03 0.58 -10.09
C TYR A 65 -1.42 1.07 -8.70
N GLN A 66 -2.72 1.03 -8.43
CA GLN A 66 -3.29 1.28 -7.11
C GLN A 66 -4.25 0.14 -6.74
N VAL A 67 -4.49 -0.01 -5.43
CA VAL A 67 -5.50 -0.91 -4.89
C VAL A 67 -6.48 -0.07 -4.09
N GLU A 68 -7.78 -0.29 -4.29
CA GLU A 68 -8.82 0.31 -3.47
C GLU A 68 -9.26 -0.70 -2.43
N CYS A 69 -9.23 -0.33 -1.17
CA CYS A 69 -9.58 -1.21 -0.06
C CYS A 69 -10.10 -0.42 1.14
N ASN A 70 -10.68 -1.13 2.09
CA ASN A 70 -11.03 -0.55 3.38
C ASN A 70 -9.87 -0.73 4.35
N VAL A 71 -9.52 0.33 5.05
CA VAL A 71 -8.48 0.33 6.08
C VAL A 71 -9.13 0.53 7.44
N TYR A 72 -8.78 -0.34 8.38
CA TYR A 72 -9.31 -0.32 9.74
C TYR A 72 -8.20 0.04 10.72
N TYR A 73 -8.44 1.06 11.53
CA TYR A 73 -7.48 1.46 12.54
C TYR A 73 -8.19 2.07 13.73
N LYS A 74 -8.00 1.50 14.91
CA LYS A 74 -8.57 1.99 16.18
C LYS A 74 -10.07 2.35 16.10
N GLY A 75 -10.86 1.47 15.50
CA GLY A 75 -12.28 1.68 15.36
C GLY A 75 -12.70 2.57 14.19
N TYR A 76 -11.76 3.12 13.46
CA TYR A 76 -12.05 3.88 12.24
C TYR A 76 -11.95 2.98 11.02
N ILE A 77 -12.84 3.21 10.07
CA ILE A 77 -12.85 2.52 8.79
C ILE A 77 -12.80 3.59 7.71
N GLU A 78 -11.86 3.45 6.78
CA GLU A 78 -11.75 4.38 5.68
C GLU A 78 -11.49 3.64 4.39
N ARG A 79 -12.24 3.97 3.34
CA ARG A 79 -11.97 3.45 2.00
C ARG A 79 -10.87 4.27 1.37
N MET A 80 -9.80 3.61 0.97
CA MET A 80 -8.59 4.28 0.48
C MET A 80 -8.10 3.65 -0.80
N ARG A 81 -7.44 4.47 -1.61
CA ARG A 81 -6.62 4.01 -2.72
C ARG A 81 -5.17 4.04 -2.26
N ILE A 82 -4.51 2.91 -2.38
CA ILE A 82 -3.14 2.74 -1.91
C ILE A 82 -2.26 2.46 -3.11
N ASP A 83 -1.15 3.19 -3.22
CA ASP A 83 -0.19 2.98 -4.29
C ASP A 83 0.50 1.64 -4.11
N VAL A 84 0.68 0.91 -5.21
CA VAL A 84 1.31 -0.42 -5.21
C VAL A 84 2.70 -0.31 -5.80
N CYS A 85 3.67 -0.83 -5.08
CA CYS A 85 5.05 -0.84 -5.54
C CYS A 85 5.82 -2.03 -4.98
N ASN A 86 7.03 -2.24 -5.46
CA ASN A 86 7.89 -3.31 -4.96
C ASN A 86 8.55 -2.85 -3.67
N LEU A 87 8.11 -3.40 -2.55
CA LEU A 87 8.74 -3.22 -1.26
C LEU A 87 9.55 -4.48 -0.96
N ARG A 88 10.69 -4.35 -0.25
CA ARG A 88 11.56 -5.50 0.00
C ARG A 88 10.88 -6.53 0.90
N LYS A 89 10.76 -6.21 2.19
CA LYS A 89 10.18 -7.14 3.18
C LYS A 89 8.97 -6.53 3.89
N THR A 90 8.63 -5.30 3.56
CA THR A 90 7.56 -4.56 4.20
C THR A 90 6.28 -4.78 3.42
N GLU A 91 5.17 -4.98 4.13
CA GLU A 91 3.87 -5.16 3.48
C GLU A 91 3.23 -3.82 3.14
N ILE A 92 3.25 -2.88 4.07
CA ILE A 92 2.69 -1.54 3.86
C ILE A 92 3.63 -0.49 4.46
N ILE A 93 3.79 0.61 3.74
CA ILE A 93 4.49 1.79 4.23
C ILE A 93 3.48 2.93 4.35
N LEU A 94 3.50 3.62 5.47
CA LEU A 94 2.72 4.83 5.68
C LEU A 94 3.68 6.01 5.81
N GLY A 95 3.55 6.95 4.88
CA GLY A 95 4.33 8.18 4.92
C GLY A 95 3.89 9.07 6.08
N ILE A 96 4.86 9.69 6.74
CA ILE A 96 4.62 10.63 7.83
C ILE A 96 4.92 12.03 7.30
N PRO A 97 3.95 12.95 7.37
CA PRO A 97 4.17 14.32 6.90
C PRO A 97 5.20 15.07 7.76
#